data_6730866a6c8e63ed5a590ddf3847bad8
#
_entry.id   6730866a6c8e63ed5a590ddf3847bad8
#
_cell.length_a   1.000
_cell.length_b   1.000
_cell.length_c   1.000
_cell.angle_alpha   90.00
_cell.angle_beta   90.00
_cell.angle_gamma   90.00
#
_symmetry.space_group_name_H-M   'P 1'
#
loop_
_entity.id
_entity.type
_entity.pdbx_description
1 polymer ?
#
loop_
_entity_poly.entity_id
_entity_poly.type
_entity_poly.pdbx_seq_one_letter_code
_entity_poly.pdbx_strand_id
1 'polypeptide(L)'
;MNSARSALDHIDLADPQFFADPGYHRVFRYMRDHEPLHWNPEGTEPGFWSVTRYEDCMAVQKDSVTFGSTGTNVLGPQRWTGDDGSGRMLTHTDGARHTELRRMVNKSFTPRAIAKLEPYLRSVISQSLDEALEQREVNFVDTVSLLPVASIAALLGVDKSDWGLLLQLTTSAFGSADQELQTSPSARASAALAHAQLLLYCQDLMDQRRTSPRDDIVTRLVEAQNAGQLTEEDAMLFFDLLLLGGNETTRHGAVGTLLAFMEYPEQWERLRADRSLLTTAVGEVLRYVSPSKHVLRRAEVDVELHGRQIKAGQDIAIWHFSANRDARVFDAPDTFDIGRTHNPHLALGSGPHYCLGAALATMELELFLDELCNRVGAASMIEPPARLASTVISGFKQLKVELRPA
;
A
#
# COMPACT_ATOMS: atom_id res chain seq x y z
N MET A 1 -40.87 -4.27 -2.10
CA MET A 1 -40.55 -2.90 -2.52
C MET A 1 -39.47 -3.03 -3.57
N ASN A 2 -39.75 -2.71 -4.84
CA ASN A 2 -38.71 -2.67 -5.88
C ASN A 2 -37.69 -1.59 -5.51
N SER A 3 -36.49 -2.00 -5.07
CA SER A 3 -35.37 -1.08 -5.04
C SER A 3 -35.09 -0.67 -6.48
N ALA A 4 -35.18 0.62 -6.81
CA ALA A 4 -34.69 1.14 -8.07
C ALA A 4 -33.26 0.58 -8.24
N ARG A 5 -32.98 -0.07 -9.39
CA ARG A 5 -31.62 -0.54 -9.69
C ARG A 5 -30.68 0.67 -9.65
N SER A 6 -29.57 0.54 -8.93
CA SER A 6 -28.51 1.55 -8.91
C SER A 6 -27.89 1.66 -10.31
N ALA A 7 -27.47 2.86 -10.70
CA ALA A 7 -26.66 3.05 -11.91
C ALA A 7 -25.36 2.25 -11.89
N LEU A 8 -24.98 1.74 -10.71
CA LEU A 8 -23.74 0.99 -10.44
C LEU A 8 -23.92 -0.54 -10.47
N ASP A 9 -25.17 -1.06 -10.55
CA ASP A 9 -25.46 -2.51 -10.47
C ASP A 9 -24.76 -3.37 -11.55
N HIS A 10 -24.18 -2.75 -12.57
CA HIS A 10 -23.43 -3.42 -13.63
C HIS A 10 -21.90 -3.37 -13.41
N ILE A 11 -21.42 -2.75 -12.33
CA ILE A 11 -20.00 -2.55 -12.03
C ILE A 11 -19.61 -3.49 -10.89
N ASP A 12 -18.67 -4.41 -11.17
CA ASP A 12 -18.04 -5.23 -10.13
C ASP A 12 -16.81 -4.51 -9.58
N LEU A 13 -16.93 -3.95 -8.38
CA LEU A 13 -15.80 -3.29 -7.69
C LEU A 13 -14.77 -4.29 -7.12
N ALA A 14 -15.01 -5.59 -7.21
CA ALA A 14 -14.04 -6.62 -6.91
C ALA A 14 -13.25 -7.07 -8.14
N ASP A 15 -13.67 -6.68 -9.36
CA ASP A 15 -12.91 -6.99 -10.57
C ASP A 15 -11.62 -6.16 -10.65
N PRO A 16 -10.43 -6.78 -10.61
CA PRO A 16 -9.16 -6.07 -10.75
C PRO A 16 -9.03 -5.30 -12.06
N GLN A 17 -9.63 -5.79 -13.16
CA GLN A 17 -9.56 -5.16 -14.48
C GLN A 17 -10.26 -3.80 -14.50
N PHE A 18 -11.31 -3.62 -13.70
CA PHE A 18 -11.97 -2.32 -13.54
C PHE A 18 -11.00 -1.20 -13.15
N PHE A 19 -9.95 -1.53 -12.37
CA PHE A 19 -8.96 -0.57 -11.89
C PHE A 19 -7.77 -0.38 -12.83
N ALA A 20 -7.68 -1.11 -13.93
CA ALA A 20 -6.67 -0.88 -14.96
C ALA A 20 -6.96 0.39 -15.79
N ASP A 21 -8.24 0.80 -15.89
CA ASP A 21 -8.66 2.05 -16.54
C ASP A 21 -8.79 3.17 -15.49
N PRO A 22 -8.07 4.32 -15.62
CA PRO A 22 -8.18 5.45 -14.69
C PRO A 22 -9.60 6.06 -14.61
N GLY A 23 -10.48 5.71 -15.53
CA GLY A 23 -11.91 6.09 -15.51
C GLY A 23 -12.66 5.69 -14.26
N TYR A 24 -12.16 4.74 -13.46
CA TYR A 24 -12.75 4.36 -12.18
C TYR A 24 -12.90 5.54 -11.22
N HIS A 25 -12.06 6.57 -11.28
CA HIS A 25 -12.21 7.78 -10.46
C HIS A 25 -13.54 8.50 -10.68
N ARG A 26 -14.10 8.47 -11.91
CA ARG A 26 -15.42 9.07 -12.20
C ARG A 26 -16.54 8.29 -11.54
N VAL A 27 -16.44 6.97 -11.51
CA VAL A 27 -17.41 6.10 -10.82
C VAL A 27 -17.41 6.40 -9.32
N PHE A 28 -16.24 6.48 -8.70
CA PHE A 28 -16.12 6.77 -7.27
C PHE A 28 -16.53 8.21 -6.93
N ARG A 29 -16.36 9.18 -7.84
CA ARG A 29 -16.94 10.52 -7.68
C ARG A 29 -18.47 10.45 -7.63
N TYR A 30 -19.09 9.75 -8.59
CA TYR A 30 -20.53 9.53 -8.58
C TYR A 30 -20.99 8.86 -7.28
N MET A 31 -20.29 7.84 -6.81
CA MET A 31 -20.61 7.18 -5.54
C MET A 31 -20.55 8.15 -4.36
N ARG A 32 -19.50 8.96 -4.21
CA ARG A 32 -19.42 9.96 -3.14
C ARG A 32 -20.59 10.93 -3.13
N ASP A 33 -21.07 11.31 -4.30
CA ASP A 33 -22.11 12.32 -4.44
C ASP A 33 -23.51 11.76 -4.24
N HIS A 34 -23.77 10.54 -4.74
CA HIS A 34 -25.12 10.00 -4.86
C HIS A 34 -25.34 8.70 -4.08
N GLU A 35 -24.33 7.86 -3.92
CA GLU A 35 -24.45 6.55 -3.28
C GLU A 35 -23.20 6.23 -2.43
N PRO A 36 -22.94 7.01 -1.35
CA PRO A 36 -21.70 6.91 -0.57
C PRO A 36 -21.51 5.59 0.17
N LEU A 37 -22.60 4.87 0.42
CA LEU A 37 -22.64 3.49 0.88
C LEU A 37 -23.32 2.62 -0.18
N HIS A 38 -22.54 1.80 -0.85
CA HIS A 38 -23.01 0.93 -1.93
C HIS A 38 -22.83 -0.55 -1.58
N TRP A 39 -23.85 -1.36 -1.81
CA TRP A 39 -23.76 -2.82 -1.72
C TRP A 39 -23.27 -3.40 -3.04
N ASN A 40 -22.12 -4.04 -3.01
CA ASN A 40 -21.61 -4.83 -4.13
C ASN A 40 -22.11 -6.27 -3.94
N PRO A 41 -22.96 -6.76 -4.85
CA PRO A 41 -23.48 -8.12 -4.75
C PRO A 41 -22.36 -9.14 -4.94
N GLU A 42 -22.63 -10.38 -4.56
CA GLU A 42 -21.74 -11.49 -4.85
C GLU A 42 -21.48 -11.58 -6.37
N GLY A 43 -20.21 -11.65 -6.73
CA GLY A 43 -19.72 -11.69 -8.11
C GLY A 43 -18.38 -12.39 -8.16
N THR A 44 -17.33 -11.67 -8.53
CA THR A 44 -15.93 -12.16 -8.47
C THR A 44 -15.54 -12.53 -7.04
N GLU A 45 -16.11 -11.86 -6.06
CA GLU A 45 -15.93 -12.07 -4.61
C GLU A 45 -17.28 -12.15 -3.88
N PRO A 46 -17.33 -12.62 -2.61
CA PRO A 46 -18.51 -12.47 -1.76
C PRO A 46 -18.95 -11.02 -1.68
N GLY A 47 -20.27 -10.78 -1.56
CA GLY A 47 -20.82 -9.45 -1.44
C GLY A 47 -20.22 -8.64 -0.29
N PHE A 48 -20.10 -7.33 -0.49
CA PHE A 48 -19.52 -6.40 0.48
C PHE A 48 -20.11 -5.00 0.33
N TRP A 49 -19.98 -4.19 1.37
CA TRP A 49 -20.30 -2.78 1.35
C TRP A 49 -19.09 -1.95 0.90
N SER A 50 -19.32 -0.90 0.13
CA SER A 50 -18.31 0.11 -0.22
C SER A 50 -18.64 1.42 0.47
N VAL A 51 -17.69 1.97 1.24
CA VAL A 51 -17.74 3.35 1.77
C VAL A 51 -16.73 4.22 1.02
N THR A 52 -17.17 5.39 0.55
CA THR A 52 -16.44 6.21 -0.40
C THR A 52 -16.17 7.64 0.05
N ARG A 53 -16.97 8.20 0.99
CA ARG A 53 -16.76 9.53 1.57
C ARG A 53 -15.67 9.51 2.62
N TYR A 54 -14.96 10.62 2.74
CA TYR A 54 -13.87 10.78 3.72
C TYR A 54 -14.33 10.53 5.15
N GLU A 55 -15.42 11.15 5.57
CA GLU A 55 -15.91 11.03 6.95
C GLU A 55 -16.32 9.61 7.30
N ASP A 56 -17.01 8.90 6.39
CA ASP A 56 -17.42 7.51 6.57
C ASP A 56 -16.20 6.58 6.64
N CYS A 57 -15.24 6.77 5.72
CA CYS A 57 -13.98 6.01 5.70
C CYS A 57 -13.21 6.17 7.01
N MET A 58 -13.11 7.41 7.51
CA MET A 58 -12.45 7.71 8.77
C MET A 58 -13.20 7.13 9.97
N ALA A 59 -14.54 7.23 9.99
CA ALA A 59 -15.36 6.71 11.08
C ALA A 59 -15.23 5.19 11.19
N VAL A 60 -15.35 4.47 10.06
CA VAL A 60 -15.24 2.99 10.03
C VAL A 60 -13.84 2.54 10.46
N GLN A 61 -12.76 3.24 10.07
CA GLN A 61 -11.40 2.89 10.47
C GLN A 61 -11.09 3.14 11.95
N LYS A 62 -11.73 4.12 12.56
CA LYS A 62 -11.48 4.48 13.97
C LYS A 62 -12.24 3.59 14.95
N ASP A 63 -13.36 3.05 14.55
CA ASP A 63 -14.22 2.23 15.39
C ASP A 63 -13.95 0.73 15.16
N SER A 64 -12.86 0.24 15.73
CA SER A 64 -12.49 -1.19 15.66
C SER A 64 -13.34 -2.09 16.54
N VAL A 65 -14.31 -1.56 17.28
CA VAL A 65 -15.26 -2.35 18.08
C VAL A 65 -16.46 -2.73 17.22
N THR A 66 -17.01 -1.78 16.48
CA THR A 66 -18.13 -2.00 15.56
C THR A 66 -17.64 -2.62 14.24
N PHE A 67 -16.45 -2.22 13.76
CA PHE A 67 -15.87 -2.62 12.48
C PHE A 67 -14.50 -3.26 12.69
N GLY A 68 -14.52 -4.56 12.97
CA GLY A 68 -13.33 -5.36 13.26
C GLY A 68 -12.46 -5.63 12.04
N SER A 69 -11.26 -6.09 12.33
CA SER A 69 -10.24 -6.45 11.33
C SER A 69 -10.12 -7.96 11.12
N THR A 70 -11.04 -8.75 11.71
CA THR A 70 -11.07 -10.21 11.55
C THR A 70 -11.42 -10.60 10.11
N GLY A 71 -10.89 -11.69 9.63
CA GLY A 71 -10.99 -12.11 8.26
C GLY A 71 -9.84 -11.55 7.42
N THR A 72 -10.07 -11.23 6.18
CA THR A 72 -9.05 -10.56 5.33
C THR A 72 -9.16 -9.04 5.42
N ASN A 73 -8.05 -8.34 5.26
CA ASN A 73 -8.01 -6.88 5.25
C ASN A 73 -8.07 -6.26 3.85
N VAL A 74 -8.16 -7.06 2.78
CA VAL A 74 -8.25 -6.60 1.39
C VAL A 74 -9.17 -7.47 0.55
N LEU A 75 -9.74 -6.92 -0.52
CA LEU A 75 -10.38 -7.68 -1.60
C LEU A 75 -9.30 -8.42 -2.40
N GLY A 76 -9.59 -9.63 -2.83
CA GLY A 76 -8.70 -10.41 -3.67
C GLY A 76 -8.57 -11.88 -3.28
N PRO A 77 -7.64 -12.61 -3.91
CA PRO A 77 -7.54 -14.06 -3.77
C PRO A 77 -7.36 -14.56 -2.33
N GLN A 78 -6.82 -13.73 -1.44
CA GLN A 78 -6.57 -14.07 -0.03
C GLN A 78 -7.87 -14.25 0.78
N ARG A 79 -8.99 -13.63 0.38
CA ARG A 79 -10.29 -13.75 1.10
C ARG A 79 -10.81 -15.18 1.22
N TRP A 80 -10.27 -16.09 0.43
CA TRP A 80 -10.75 -17.47 0.30
C TRP A 80 -9.90 -18.48 1.08
N THR A 81 -8.84 -18.05 1.77
CA THR A 81 -8.01 -18.95 2.56
C THR A 81 -8.73 -19.29 3.87
N GLY A 82 -8.79 -20.54 4.24
CA GLY A 82 -9.49 -21.02 5.45
C GLY A 82 -8.85 -20.54 6.76
N ASP A 83 -7.58 -20.17 6.74
CA ASP A 83 -6.85 -19.49 7.81
C ASP A 83 -6.49 -18.09 7.32
N ASP A 84 -7.14 -17.11 7.91
CA ASP A 84 -7.00 -15.70 7.55
C ASP A 84 -6.00 -14.92 8.42
N GLY A 85 -5.31 -15.58 9.34
CA GLY A 85 -4.40 -14.96 10.30
C GLY A 85 -5.08 -14.15 11.40
N SER A 86 -6.40 -14.27 11.58
CA SER A 86 -7.15 -13.57 12.64
C SER A 86 -6.59 -13.89 14.01
N GLY A 87 -6.33 -12.83 14.81
CA GLY A 87 -5.72 -12.95 16.14
C GLY A 87 -4.20 -13.17 16.14
N ARG A 88 -3.57 -13.38 14.96
CA ARG A 88 -2.13 -13.65 14.79
C ARG A 88 -1.42 -12.60 13.97
N MET A 89 -1.99 -12.18 12.83
CA MET A 89 -1.43 -11.13 11.99
C MET A 89 -1.88 -9.75 12.48
N LEU A 90 -0.97 -8.80 12.56
CA LEU A 90 -1.23 -7.44 13.08
C LEU A 90 -2.41 -6.75 12.38
N THR A 91 -2.57 -6.92 11.06
CA THR A 91 -3.64 -6.30 10.27
C THR A 91 -4.99 -7.00 10.37
N HIS A 92 -5.03 -8.23 10.94
CA HIS A 92 -6.22 -9.05 11.12
C HIS A 92 -6.59 -9.23 12.60
N THR A 93 -6.12 -8.33 13.46
CA THR A 93 -6.25 -8.43 14.91
C THR A 93 -6.60 -7.06 15.49
N ASP A 94 -7.50 -7.03 16.48
CA ASP A 94 -7.93 -5.80 17.16
C ASP A 94 -7.64 -5.85 18.66
N GLY A 95 -7.96 -4.75 19.37
CA GLY A 95 -7.95 -4.66 20.84
C GLY A 95 -6.57 -4.86 21.48
N ALA A 96 -6.56 -5.64 22.57
CA ALA A 96 -5.36 -5.85 23.38
C ALA A 96 -4.27 -6.61 22.62
N ARG A 97 -4.65 -7.64 21.85
CA ARG A 97 -3.70 -8.45 21.07
C ARG A 97 -3.03 -7.62 19.96
N HIS A 98 -3.79 -6.80 19.24
CA HIS A 98 -3.23 -5.85 18.28
C HIS A 98 -2.19 -4.92 18.94
N THR A 99 -2.53 -4.36 20.09
CA THR A 99 -1.63 -3.47 20.84
C THR A 99 -0.35 -4.19 21.27
N GLU A 100 -0.44 -5.45 21.69
CA GLU A 100 0.70 -6.28 22.04
C GLU A 100 1.60 -6.54 20.82
N LEU A 101 1.04 -7.06 19.73
CA LEU A 101 1.76 -7.32 18.47
C LEU A 101 2.46 -6.05 17.95
N ARG A 102 1.75 -4.94 17.91
CA ARG A 102 2.29 -3.67 17.43
C ARG A 102 3.45 -3.18 18.29
N ARG A 103 3.40 -3.36 19.62
CA ARG A 103 4.45 -2.94 20.55
C ARG A 103 5.78 -3.64 20.29
N MET A 104 5.76 -4.89 19.85
CA MET A 104 6.99 -5.68 19.61
C MET A 104 7.90 -5.03 18.56
N VAL A 105 7.33 -4.44 17.53
CA VAL A 105 8.08 -3.85 16.40
C VAL A 105 8.12 -2.32 16.38
N ASN A 106 7.25 -1.64 17.12
CA ASN A 106 7.16 -0.17 17.11
C ASN A 106 8.51 0.56 17.28
N LYS A 107 9.40 -0.01 18.11
CA LYS A 107 10.73 0.61 18.35
C LYS A 107 11.58 0.70 17.08
N SER A 108 11.39 -0.23 16.14
CA SER A 108 12.09 -0.26 14.84
C SER A 108 11.57 0.79 13.86
N PHE A 109 10.31 1.22 14.03
CA PHE A 109 9.61 2.16 13.14
C PHE A 109 9.49 3.58 13.72
N THR A 110 10.18 3.87 14.81
CA THR A 110 10.22 5.26 15.32
C THR A 110 10.98 6.17 14.36
N PRO A 111 10.63 7.47 14.25
CA PRO A 111 11.35 8.41 13.37
C PRO A 111 12.87 8.41 13.64
N ARG A 112 13.29 8.27 14.90
CA ARG A 112 14.73 8.18 15.28
C ARG A 112 15.40 6.91 14.76
N ALA A 113 14.70 5.77 14.78
CA ALA A 113 15.25 4.51 14.25
C ALA A 113 15.37 4.58 12.73
N ILE A 114 14.32 5.06 12.07
CA ILE A 114 14.23 5.19 10.62
C ILE A 114 15.26 6.20 10.09
N ALA A 115 15.50 7.33 10.75
CA ALA A 115 16.48 8.33 10.33
C ALA A 115 17.90 7.75 10.18
N LYS A 116 18.24 6.66 10.86
CA LYS A 116 19.54 6.00 10.71
C LYS A 116 19.73 5.36 9.33
N LEU A 117 18.65 5.05 8.64
CA LEU A 117 18.65 4.45 7.30
C LEU A 117 18.84 5.50 6.19
N GLU A 118 18.64 6.78 6.48
CA GLU A 118 18.66 7.86 5.48
C GLU A 118 19.93 7.84 4.59
N PRO A 119 21.17 7.82 5.10
CA PRO A 119 22.35 7.86 4.24
C PRO A 119 22.42 6.66 3.30
N TYR A 120 22.02 5.49 3.79
CA TYR A 120 22.00 4.26 3.01
C TYR A 120 20.91 4.31 1.91
N LEU A 121 19.68 4.69 2.24
CA LEU A 121 18.59 4.78 1.28
C LEU A 121 18.84 5.87 0.24
N ARG A 122 19.38 7.00 0.65
CA ARG A 122 19.81 8.06 -0.29
C ARG A 122 20.83 7.52 -1.30
N SER A 123 21.79 6.70 -0.88
CA SER A 123 22.75 6.09 -1.80
C SER A 123 22.09 5.11 -2.78
N VAL A 124 21.11 4.32 -2.33
CA VAL A 124 20.37 3.39 -3.22
C VAL A 124 19.56 4.16 -4.25
N ILE A 125 18.84 5.21 -3.83
CA ILE A 125 18.04 6.06 -4.72
C ILE A 125 18.94 6.74 -5.76
N SER A 126 20.03 7.34 -5.29
CA SER A 126 21.00 8.05 -6.15
C SER A 126 21.55 7.12 -7.22
N GLN A 127 22.01 5.92 -6.83
CA GLN A 127 22.55 4.95 -7.76
C GLN A 127 21.49 4.52 -8.79
N SER A 128 20.27 4.21 -8.36
CA SER A 128 19.20 3.80 -9.28
C SER A 128 18.83 4.90 -10.30
N LEU A 129 18.82 6.16 -9.88
CA LEU A 129 18.53 7.29 -10.77
C LEU A 129 19.72 7.57 -11.73
N ASP A 130 20.97 7.43 -11.27
CA ASP A 130 22.15 7.59 -12.12
C ASP A 130 22.19 6.52 -13.23
N GLU A 131 21.95 5.25 -12.88
CA GLU A 131 21.85 4.14 -13.82
C GLU A 131 20.72 4.35 -14.84
N ALA A 132 19.58 4.89 -14.41
CA ALA A 132 18.47 5.22 -15.29
C ALA A 132 18.80 6.38 -16.24
N LEU A 133 19.52 7.41 -15.78
CA LEU A 133 19.97 8.54 -16.59
C LEU A 133 21.02 8.14 -17.64
N GLU A 134 21.90 7.18 -17.33
CA GLU A 134 22.87 6.61 -18.29
C GLU A 134 22.15 5.88 -19.43
N GLN A 135 21.08 5.14 -19.14
CA GLN A 135 20.26 4.41 -20.12
C GLN A 135 19.37 5.36 -20.94
N ARG A 136 18.96 6.49 -20.36
CA ARG A 136 18.03 7.50 -20.88
C ARG A 136 16.59 7.01 -21.04
N GLU A 137 16.35 5.93 -21.75
CA GLU A 137 15.03 5.33 -21.94
C GLU A 137 14.91 4.10 -21.01
N VAL A 138 13.99 4.18 -20.04
CA VAL A 138 13.82 3.16 -19.01
C VAL A 138 12.35 2.84 -18.76
N ASN A 139 12.08 1.64 -18.28
CA ASN A 139 10.85 1.37 -17.54
C ASN A 139 11.04 1.83 -16.09
N PHE A 140 10.43 2.93 -15.72
CA PHE A 140 10.64 3.56 -14.42
C PHE A 140 10.16 2.69 -13.23
N VAL A 141 9.25 1.74 -13.48
CA VAL A 141 8.85 0.73 -12.48
C VAL A 141 10.07 -0.08 -12.03
N ASP A 142 10.93 -0.47 -12.97
CA ASP A 142 12.14 -1.24 -12.68
C ASP A 142 13.19 -0.38 -11.97
N THR A 143 13.33 0.88 -12.38
CA THR A 143 14.26 1.85 -11.78
C THR A 143 14.07 1.98 -10.27
N VAL A 144 12.82 2.05 -9.81
CA VAL A 144 12.52 2.26 -8.37
C VAL A 144 12.23 0.96 -7.60
N SER A 145 12.29 -0.20 -8.26
CA SER A 145 11.85 -1.47 -7.67
C SER A 145 12.66 -1.88 -6.44
N LEU A 146 13.95 -1.62 -6.43
CA LEU A 146 14.83 -2.01 -5.32
C LEU A 146 14.83 -1.03 -4.14
N LEU A 147 14.26 0.17 -4.28
CA LEU A 147 14.22 1.15 -3.20
C LEU A 147 13.47 0.62 -1.96
N PRO A 148 12.19 0.22 -2.05
CA PRO A 148 11.48 -0.29 -0.88
C PRO A 148 12.01 -1.64 -0.39
N VAL A 149 12.55 -2.47 -1.29
CA VAL A 149 13.22 -3.72 -0.89
C VAL A 149 14.43 -3.44 -0.01
N ALA A 150 15.26 -2.45 -0.40
CA ALA A 150 16.43 -2.06 0.37
C ALA A 150 16.10 -1.61 1.79
N SER A 151 15.04 -0.82 1.95
CA SER A 151 14.64 -0.29 3.25
C SER A 151 14.07 -1.37 4.17
N ILE A 152 13.16 -2.20 3.66
CA ILE A 152 12.58 -3.26 4.48
C ILE A 152 13.60 -4.37 4.76
N ALA A 153 14.47 -4.70 3.80
CA ALA A 153 15.57 -5.64 3.97
C ALA A 153 16.55 -5.19 5.07
N ALA A 154 16.90 -3.90 5.11
CA ALA A 154 17.75 -3.33 6.16
C ALA A 154 17.13 -3.47 7.55
N LEU A 155 15.80 -3.30 7.69
CA LEU A 155 15.09 -3.48 8.96
C LEU A 155 14.98 -4.95 9.36
N LEU A 156 14.77 -5.85 8.40
CA LEU A 156 14.62 -7.29 8.62
C LEU A 156 15.98 -8.01 8.75
N GLY A 157 17.08 -7.35 8.36
CA GLY A 157 18.42 -7.94 8.35
C GLY A 157 18.65 -8.89 7.18
N VAL A 158 17.98 -8.69 6.04
CA VAL A 158 18.13 -9.49 4.81
C VAL A 158 19.32 -9.00 4.02
N ASP A 159 20.14 -9.94 3.54
CA ASP A 159 21.34 -9.63 2.78
C ASP A 159 20.98 -9.19 1.33
N LYS A 160 21.81 -8.30 0.74
CA LYS A 160 21.57 -7.71 -0.60
C LYS A 160 21.44 -8.77 -1.72
N SER A 161 22.10 -9.92 -1.58
CA SER A 161 22.00 -11.05 -2.54
C SER A 161 20.56 -11.54 -2.75
N ASP A 162 19.69 -11.37 -1.75
CA ASP A 162 18.35 -11.96 -1.73
C ASP A 162 17.26 -10.95 -2.15
N TRP A 163 17.62 -9.69 -2.40
CA TRP A 163 16.65 -8.65 -2.77
C TRP A 163 15.86 -8.97 -4.03
N GLY A 164 16.52 -9.57 -5.04
CA GLY A 164 15.86 -9.98 -6.28
C GLY A 164 14.78 -11.02 -6.04
N LEU A 165 15.05 -11.98 -5.14
CA LEU A 165 14.08 -12.99 -4.73
C LEU A 165 12.90 -12.34 -4.01
N LEU A 166 13.16 -11.46 -3.03
CA LEU A 166 12.09 -10.80 -2.28
C LEU A 166 11.22 -9.92 -3.18
N LEU A 167 11.83 -9.18 -4.12
CA LEU A 167 11.09 -8.40 -5.11
C LEU A 167 10.18 -9.29 -5.97
N GLN A 168 10.69 -10.40 -6.46
CA GLN A 168 9.92 -11.35 -7.26
C GLN A 168 8.72 -11.91 -6.48
N LEU A 169 8.94 -12.34 -5.23
CA LEU A 169 7.91 -12.95 -4.40
C LEU A 169 6.82 -11.94 -4.02
N THR A 170 7.19 -10.73 -3.61
CA THR A 170 6.21 -9.67 -3.27
C THR A 170 5.42 -9.20 -4.49
N THR A 171 6.06 -9.08 -5.65
CA THR A 171 5.37 -8.79 -6.91
C THR A 171 4.39 -9.89 -7.29
N SER A 172 4.76 -11.17 -7.12
CA SER A 172 3.87 -12.30 -7.40
C SER A 172 2.68 -12.36 -6.44
N ALA A 173 2.89 -12.02 -5.17
CA ALA A 173 1.82 -12.01 -4.17
C ALA A 173 0.76 -10.93 -4.48
N PHE A 174 1.16 -9.68 -4.69
CA PHE A 174 0.24 -8.57 -4.96
C PHE A 174 -0.23 -8.48 -6.41
N GLY A 175 0.61 -8.90 -7.36
CA GLY A 175 0.31 -8.89 -8.79
C GLY A 175 -0.50 -10.09 -9.26
N SER A 176 -0.79 -11.06 -8.40
CA SER A 176 -1.44 -12.32 -8.77
C SER A 176 -2.81 -12.15 -9.45
N ALA A 177 -3.52 -11.06 -9.17
CA ALA A 177 -4.80 -10.73 -9.82
C ALA A 177 -4.63 -10.30 -11.29
N ASP A 178 -3.46 -9.81 -11.69
CA ASP A 178 -3.12 -9.47 -13.08
C ASP A 178 -2.60 -10.73 -13.79
N GLN A 179 -3.28 -11.12 -14.89
CA GLN A 179 -2.96 -12.35 -15.61
C GLN A 179 -1.52 -12.42 -16.13
N GLU A 180 -0.93 -11.28 -16.48
CA GLU A 180 0.46 -11.22 -16.97
C GLU A 180 1.50 -11.49 -15.87
N LEU A 181 1.13 -11.31 -14.60
CA LEU A 181 1.99 -11.52 -13.45
C LEU A 181 1.75 -12.84 -12.70
N GLN A 182 0.78 -13.64 -13.16
CA GLN A 182 0.50 -14.94 -12.56
C GLN A 182 1.63 -15.92 -12.82
N THR A 183 2.11 -16.57 -11.76
CA THR A 183 3.14 -17.61 -11.79
C THR A 183 2.58 -19.04 -11.73
N SER A 184 1.26 -19.17 -11.62
CA SER A 184 0.50 -20.41 -11.49
C SER A 184 -0.83 -20.32 -12.26
N PRO A 185 -1.56 -21.43 -12.46
CA PRO A 185 -2.78 -21.45 -13.27
C PRO A 185 -3.92 -20.57 -12.76
N SER A 186 -3.82 -20.01 -11.54
CA SER A 186 -4.81 -19.08 -11.00
C SER A 186 -4.15 -18.04 -10.11
N ALA A 187 -4.82 -16.89 -9.96
CA ALA A 187 -4.40 -15.81 -9.06
C ALA A 187 -4.19 -16.30 -7.62
N ARG A 188 -5.12 -17.12 -7.12
CA ARG A 188 -5.04 -17.72 -5.78
C ARG A 188 -3.82 -18.62 -5.60
N ALA A 189 -3.54 -19.50 -6.57
CA ALA A 189 -2.38 -20.39 -6.51
C ALA A 189 -1.08 -19.60 -6.58
N SER A 190 -1.01 -18.56 -7.41
CA SER A 190 0.17 -17.67 -7.51
C SER A 190 0.45 -16.95 -6.20
N ALA A 191 -0.57 -16.35 -5.58
CA ALA A 191 -0.43 -15.70 -4.29
C ALA A 191 0.00 -16.69 -3.19
N ALA A 192 -0.69 -17.84 -3.08
CA ALA A 192 -0.37 -18.85 -2.07
C ALA A 192 1.05 -19.38 -2.18
N LEU A 193 1.53 -19.61 -3.40
CA LEU A 193 2.92 -20.06 -3.63
C LEU A 193 3.93 -18.99 -3.18
N ALA A 194 3.69 -17.73 -3.53
CA ALA A 194 4.57 -16.63 -3.13
C ALA A 194 4.64 -16.48 -1.61
N HIS A 195 3.48 -16.48 -0.91
CA HIS A 195 3.43 -16.45 0.54
C HIS A 195 4.17 -17.65 1.17
N ALA A 196 3.93 -18.87 0.69
CA ALA A 196 4.62 -20.05 1.21
C ALA A 196 6.15 -19.93 1.09
N GLN A 197 6.65 -19.41 -0.02
CA GLN A 197 8.08 -19.19 -0.22
C GLN A 197 8.64 -18.10 0.70
N LEU A 198 7.87 -17.02 0.95
CA LEU A 198 8.26 -15.99 1.92
C LEU A 198 8.30 -16.53 3.35
N LEU A 199 7.36 -17.39 3.74
CA LEU A 199 7.34 -18.01 5.06
C LEU A 199 8.55 -18.96 5.25
N LEU A 200 8.90 -19.78 4.24
CA LEU A 200 10.08 -20.64 4.28
C LEU A 200 11.37 -19.82 4.37
N TYR A 201 11.48 -18.74 3.59
CA TYR A 201 12.63 -17.83 3.67
C TYR A 201 12.75 -17.21 5.06
N CYS A 202 11.63 -16.80 5.66
CA CYS A 202 11.62 -16.28 7.02
C CYS A 202 12.09 -17.31 8.04
N GLN A 203 11.65 -18.56 7.91
CA GLN A 203 12.06 -19.65 8.79
C GLN A 203 13.58 -19.86 8.75
N ASP A 204 14.16 -19.93 7.55
CA ASP A 204 15.62 -20.06 7.38
C ASP A 204 16.36 -18.86 8.01
N LEU A 205 15.85 -17.66 7.85
CA LEU A 205 16.44 -16.46 8.42
C LEU A 205 16.33 -16.45 9.96
N MET A 206 15.21 -16.90 10.52
CA MET A 206 15.04 -17.05 11.98
C MET A 206 16.02 -18.08 12.55
N ASP A 207 16.26 -19.20 11.87
CA ASP A 207 17.23 -20.22 12.28
C ASP A 207 18.66 -19.67 12.32
N GLN A 208 19.01 -18.84 11.34
CA GLN A 208 20.28 -18.11 11.37
C GLN A 208 20.36 -17.15 12.56
N ARG A 209 19.29 -16.43 12.88
CA ARG A 209 19.27 -15.47 14.02
C ARG A 209 19.29 -16.15 15.38
N ARG A 210 18.79 -17.39 15.51
CA ARG A 210 18.93 -18.21 16.72
C ARG A 210 20.39 -18.50 17.06
N THR A 211 21.22 -18.65 16.03
CA THR A 211 22.67 -18.94 16.21
C THR A 211 23.56 -17.71 16.15
N SER A 212 23.15 -16.70 15.37
CA SER A 212 23.91 -15.46 15.13
C SER A 212 22.96 -14.24 15.16
N PRO A 213 22.59 -13.73 16.35
CA PRO A 213 21.72 -12.57 16.49
C PRO A 213 22.33 -11.32 15.86
N ARG A 214 21.47 -10.43 15.28
CA ARG A 214 21.83 -9.12 14.74
C ARG A 214 20.90 -8.05 15.32
N ASP A 215 21.23 -6.75 15.14
CA ASP A 215 20.28 -5.67 15.50
C ASP A 215 19.25 -5.47 14.38
N ASP A 216 18.33 -6.44 14.24
CA ASP A 216 17.28 -6.46 13.23
C ASP A 216 15.93 -6.93 13.81
N ILE A 217 14.86 -6.80 13.01
CA ILE A 217 13.51 -7.20 13.43
C ILE A 217 13.42 -8.72 13.58
N VAL A 218 14.07 -9.50 12.72
CA VAL A 218 13.99 -10.97 12.79
C VAL A 218 14.59 -11.49 14.09
N THR A 219 15.70 -10.93 14.57
CA THR A 219 16.23 -11.25 15.90
C THR A 219 15.22 -10.97 17.01
N ARG A 220 14.50 -9.84 16.94
CA ARG A 220 13.45 -9.50 17.92
C ARG A 220 12.25 -10.44 17.86
N LEU A 221 11.88 -10.91 16.67
CA LEU A 221 10.84 -11.94 16.52
C LEU A 221 11.27 -13.27 17.16
N VAL A 222 12.53 -13.68 16.96
CA VAL A 222 13.10 -14.86 17.63
C VAL A 222 13.13 -14.69 19.16
N GLU A 223 13.52 -13.52 19.67
CA GLU A 223 13.49 -13.22 21.10
C GLU A 223 12.06 -13.28 21.67
N ALA A 224 11.08 -12.71 20.96
CA ALA A 224 9.67 -12.76 21.36
C ALA A 224 9.12 -14.19 21.36
N GLN A 225 9.53 -15.02 20.37
CA GLN A 225 9.21 -16.45 20.33
C GLN A 225 9.81 -17.19 21.54
N ASN A 226 11.09 -16.99 21.83
CA ASN A 226 11.76 -17.61 22.98
C ASN A 226 11.14 -17.20 24.33
N ALA A 227 10.57 -15.99 24.40
CA ALA A 227 9.84 -15.49 25.55
C ALA A 227 8.38 -15.97 25.63
N GLY A 228 7.92 -16.79 24.68
CA GLY A 228 6.55 -17.29 24.61
C GLY A 228 5.47 -16.25 24.27
N GLN A 229 5.88 -15.11 23.71
CA GLN A 229 4.97 -14.02 23.30
C GLN A 229 4.41 -14.24 21.89
N LEU A 230 5.15 -14.94 21.03
CA LEU A 230 4.78 -15.36 19.69
C LEU A 230 4.99 -16.84 19.49
N THR A 231 4.17 -17.46 18.67
CA THR A 231 4.52 -18.76 18.04
C THR A 231 5.49 -18.53 16.88
N GLU A 232 6.11 -19.57 16.38
CA GLU A 232 6.95 -19.49 15.18
C GLU A 232 6.14 -19.01 13.98
N GLU A 233 4.95 -19.52 13.82
CA GLU A 233 4.01 -19.13 12.77
C GLU A 233 3.61 -17.65 12.87
N ASP A 234 3.32 -17.13 14.08
CA ASP A 234 3.05 -15.69 14.28
C ASP A 234 4.24 -14.83 13.83
N ALA A 235 5.47 -15.25 14.12
CA ALA A 235 6.68 -14.54 13.71
C ALA A 235 6.86 -14.54 12.18
N MET A 236 6.58 -15.67 11.52
CA MET A 236 6.61 -15.78 10.06
C MET A 236 5.53 -14.91 9.40
N LEU A 237 4.30 -14.89 9.93
CA LEU A 237 3.23 -14.01 9.46
C LEU A 237 3.60 -12.52 9.64
N PHE A 238 4.32 -12.20 10.70
CA PHE A 238 4.81 -10.83 10.91
C PHE A 238 5.84 -10.42 9.86
N PHE A 239 6.77 -11.30 9.54
CA PHE A 239 7.77 -11.09 8.49
C PHE A 239 7.11 -10.90 7.12
N ASP A 240 6.19 -11.78 6.74
CA ASP A 240 5.43 -11.71 5.50
C ASP A 240 4.69 -10.37 5.38
N LEU A 241 3.99 -9.97 6.44
CA LEU A 241 3.29 -8.69 6.49
C LEU A 241 4.20 -7.48 6.28
N LEU A 242 5.37 -7.46 6.93
CA LEU A 242 6.32 -6.35 6.82
C LEU A 242 6.90 -6.23 5.41
N LEU A 243 7.24 -7.35 4.79
CA LEU A 243 7.72 -7.40 3.41
C LEU A 243 6.66 -6.92 2.43
N LEU A 244 5.47 -7.48 2.51
CA LEU A 244 4.38 -7.15 1.59
C LEU A 244 3.93 -5.70 1.75
N GLY A 245 3.67 -5.27 2.99
CA GLY A 245 3.17 -3.93 3.26
C GLY A 245 4.18 -2.82 2.94
N GLY A 246 5.48 -3.10 3.07
CA GLY A 246 6.55 -2.11 2.86
C GLY A 246 7.02 -1.99 1.41
N ASN A 247 6.85 -3.02 0.58
CA ASN A 247 7.44 -3.05 -0.76
C ASN A 247 6.54 -2.41 -1.83
N GLU A 248 5.42 -3.02 -2.15
CA GLU A 248 4.60 -2.64 -3.31
C GLU A 248 4.00 -1.23 -3.22
N THR A 249 3.56 -0.83 -2.04
CA THR A 249 2.96 0.50 -1.83
C THR A 249 3.96 1.63 -2.09
N THR A 250 5.18 1.51 -1.59
CA THR A 250 6.24 2.52 -1.76
C THR A 250 6.74 2.56 -3.19
N ARG A 251 6.96 1.38 -3.82
CA ARG A 251 7.35 1.30 -5.24
C ARG A 251 6.38 2.06 -6.12
N HIS A 252 5.10 1.77 -6.01
CA HIS A 252 4.08 2.40 -6.84
C HIS A 252 3.77 3.84 -6.41
N GLY A 253 4.04 4.21 -5.16
CA GLY A 253 4.08 5.59 -4.71
C GLY A 253 5.12 6.40 -5.46
N ALA A 254 6.35 5.89 -5.60
CA ALA A 254 7.44 6.54 -6.33
C ALA A 254 7.14 6.63 -7.84
N VAL A 255 6.61 5.56 -8.47
CA VAL A 255 6.20 5.57 -9.89
C VAL A 255 5.09 6.61 -10.13
N GLY A 256 4.05 6.61 -9.27
CA GLY A 256 2.96 7.57 -9.37
C GLY A 256 3.42 9.02 -9.14
N THR A 257 4.47 9.22 -8.35
CA THR A 257 5.10 10.53 -8.16
C THR A 257 5.65 11.09 -9.47
N LEU A 258 6.47 10.31 -10.18
CA LEU A 258 7.02 10.77 -11.47
C LEU A 258 5.90 11.05 -12.47
N LEU A 259 4.89 10.17 -12.54
CA LEU A 259 3.74 10.39 -13.42
C LEU A 259 3.00 11.69 -13.08
N ALA A 260 2.74 11.96 -11.79
CA ALA A 260 2.08 13.19 -11.37
C ALA A 260 2.89 14.44 -11.76
N PHE A 261 4.21 14.41 -11.60
CA PHE A 261 5.06 15.54 -12.04
C PHE A 261 5.13 15.69 -13.55
N MET A 262 5.03 14.61 -14.33
CA MET A 262 4.90 14.73 -15.79
C MET A 262 3.55 15.30 -16.22
N GLU A 263 2.47 15.01 -15.48
CA GLU A 263 1.14 15.57 -15.72
C GLU A 263 1.02 17.04 -15.25
N TYR A 264 1.79 17.44 -14.24
CA TYR A 264 1.81 18.77 -13.63
C TYR A 264 3.25 19.32 -13.57
N PRO A 265 3.89 19.62 -14.71
CA PRO A 265 5.30 19.99 -14.75
C PRO A 265 5.62 21.29 -13.98
N GLU A 266 4.66 22.21 -13.85
CA GLU A 266 4.80 23.42 -13.05
C GLU A 266 5.02 23.09 -11.54
N GLN A 267 4.48 21.98 -11.04
CA GLN A 267 4.71 21.55 -9.66
C GLN A 267 6.13 21.01 -9.48
N TRP A 268 6.68 20.37 -10.49
CA TRP A 268 8.07 19.93 -10.47
C TRP A 268 9.04 21.12 -10.43
N GLU A 269 8.84 22.11 -11.31
CA GLU A 269 9.65 23.34 -11.31
C GLU A 269 9.54 24.09 -9.97
N ARG A 270 8.34 24.15 -9.41
CA ARG A 270 8.10 24.76 -8.10
C ARG A 270 8.88 24.04 -6.98
N LEU A 271 8.91 22.71 -6.97
CA LEU A 271 9.67 21.93 -5.98
C LEU A 271 11.19 22.09 -6.16
N ARG A 272 11.65 22.21 -7.39
CA ARG A 272 13.06 22.49 -7.69
C ARG A 272 13.49 23.87 -7.20
N ALA A 273 12.64 24.87 -7.38
CA ALA A 273 12.91 26.24 -6.96
C ALA A 273 12.84 26.41 -5.43
N ASP A 274 12.00 25.63 -4.75
CA ASP A 274 11.78 25.72 -3.29
C ASP A 274 11.68 24.34 -2.63
N ARG A 275 12.79 23.86 -2.10
CA ARG A 275 12.90 22.57 -1.38
C ARG A 275 12.18 22.56 -0.03
N SER A 276 11.78 23.72 0.50
CA SER A 276 10.96 23.76 1.73
C SER A 276 9.60 23.10 1.55
N LEU A 277 9.16 22.90 0.30
CA LEU A 277 7.92 22.22 -0.06
C LEU A 277 8.01 20.68 -0.02
N LEU A 278 9.18 20.06 0.23
CA LEU A 278 9.34 18.61 0.21
C LEU A 278 8.32 17.90 1.10
N THR A 279 8.15 18.34 2.33
CA THR A 279 7.21 17.69 3.28
C THR A 279 5.75 17.79 2.81
N THR A 280 5.31 18.96 2.30
CA THR A 280 3.96 19.11 1.77
C THR A 280 3.78 18.34 0.46
N ALA A 281 4.81 18.27 -0.37
CA ALA A 281 4.83 17.48 -1.60
C ALA A 281 4.65 15.98 -1.33
N VAL A 282 5.33 15.41 -0.32
CA VAL A 282 5.14 14.02 0.09
C VAL A 282 3.69 13.75 0.52
N GLY A 283 3.12 14.63 1.33
CA GLY A 283 1.71 14.54 1.72
C GLY A 283 0.76 14.55 0.51
N GLU A 284 1.04 15.42 -0.46
CA GLU A 284 0.23 15.52 -1.68
C GLU A 284 0.40 14.31 -2.60
N VAL A 285 1.62 13.76 -2.72
CA VAL A 285 1.87 12.50 -3.42
C VAL A 285 1.05 11.37 -2.79
N LEU A 286 1.11 11.21 -1.47
CA LEU A 286 0.34 10.18 -0.77
C LEU A 286 -1.16 10.34 -1.00
N ARG A 287 -1.69 11.57 -0.94
CA ARG A 287 -3.08 11.86 -1.22
C ARG A 287 -3.47 11.55 -2.66
N TYR A 288 -2.72 12.10 -3.63
CA TYR A 288 -3.08 12.08 -5.05
C TYR A 288 -2.90 10.69 -5.66
N VAL A 289 -1.77 10.04 -5.38
CA VAL A 289 -1.45 8.69 -5.88
C VAL A 289 -2.26 7.62 -5.14
N SER A 290 -2.39 7.75 -3.81
CA SER A 290 -3.06 6.76 -2.95
C SER A 290 -2.59 5.33 -3.28
N PRO A 291 -1.33 4.95 -2.97
CA PRO A 291 -0.76 3.67 -3.40
C PRO A 291 -1.58 2.46 -2.95
N SER A 292 -2.13 2.47 -1.73
CA SER A 292 -3.14 1.52 -1.26
C SER A 292 -4.53 2.04 -1.55
N LYS A 293 -5.29 1.30 -2.37
CA LYS A 293 -6.65 1.73 -2.77
C LYS A 293 -7.66 1.60 -1.65
N HIS A 294 -7.62 0.49 -0.90
CA HIS A 294 -8.62 0.19 0.12
C HIS A 294 -8.08 -0.71 1.22
N VAL A 295 -8.84 -0.79 2.30
CA VAL A 295 -8.78 -1.86 3.29
C VAL A 295 -10.19 -2.37 3.56
N LEU A 296 -10.31 -3.61 4.06
CA LEU A 296 -11.56 -4.18 4.53
C LEU A 296 -11.71 -4.06 6.05
N ARG A 297 -12.95 -4.00 6.47
CA ARG A 297 -13.39 -4.24 7.85
C ARG A 297 -14.62 -5.15 7.81
N ARG A 298 -14.89 -5.80 8.94
CA ARG A 298 -16.09 -6.62 9.13
C ARG A 298 -16.98 -5.99 10.18
N ALA A 299 -18.28 -5.89 9.91
CA ALA A 299 -19.23 -5.47 10.91
C ALA A 299 -19.33 -6.56 12.00
N GLU A 300 -19.01 -6.22 13.23
CA GLU A 300 -19.09 -7.15 14.38
C GLU A 300 -20.51 -7.18 14.96
N VAL A 301 -21.29 -6.16 14.70
CA VAL A 301 -22.69 -6.02 15.13
C VAL A 301 -23.51 -5.43 13.97
N ASP A 302 -24.86 -5.57 14.05
CA ASP A 302 -25.75 -4.86 13.14
C ASP A 302 -25.60 -3.35 13.33
N VAL A 303 -25.37 -2.61 12.25
CA VAL A 303 -25.18 -1.15 12.28
C VAL A 303 -25.94 -0.48 11.15
N GLU A 304 -26.44 0.72 11.39
CA GLU A 304 -27.07 1.56 10.36
C GLU A 304 -26.12 2.66 9.92
N LEU A 305 -25.93 2.79 8.60
CA LEU A 305 -25.17 3.85 7.96
C LEU A 305 -25.94 4.36 6.73
N HIS A 306 -26.13 5.66 6.61
CA HIS A 306 -26.92 6.27 5.52
C HIS A 306 -28.33 5.66 5.32
N GLY A 307 -29.01 5.27 6.42
CA GLY A 307 -30.33 4.66 6.38
C GLY A 307 -30.35 3.22 5.84
N ARG A 308 -29.18 2.58 5.66
CA ARG A 308 -29.03 1.20 5.25
C ARG A 308 -28.50 0.35 6.39
N GLN A 309 -29.04 -0.87 6.51
CA GLN A 309 -28.62 -1.84 7.53
C GLN A 309 -27.44 -2.67 7.02
N ILE A 310 -26.29 -2.54 7.67
CA ILE A 310 -25.14 -3.45 7.54
C ILE A 310 -25.30 -4.51 8.64
N LYS A 311 -25.31 -5.79 8.24
CA LYS A 311 -25.48 -6.89 9.16
C LYS A 311 -24.14 -7.36 9.72
N ALA A 312 -24.14 -7.84 10.96
CA ALA A 312 -22.99 -8.51 11.55
C ALA A 312 -22.47 -9.61 10.60
N GLY A 313 -21.15 -9.68 10.45
CA GLY A 313 -20.46 -10.58 9.54
C GLY A 313 -20.31 -10.08 8.10
N GLN A 314 -20.93 -8.95 7.72
CA GLN A 314 -20.72 -8.36 6.39
C GLN A 314 -19.42 -7.55 6.35
N ASP A 315 -18.74 -7.63 5.21
CA ASP A 315 -17.48 -6.91 4.97
C ASP A 315 -17.76 -5.53 4.37
N ILE A 316 -16.88 -4.56 4.70
CA ILE A 316 -16.96 -3.16 4.28
C ILE A 316 -15.61 -2.77 3.69
N ALA A 317 -15.59 -2.43 2.40
CA ALA A 317 -14.42 -1.87 1.72
C ALA A 317 -14.36 -0.35 1.94
N ILE A 318 -13.24 0.11 2.50
CA ILE A 318 -12.95 1.51 2.80
C ILE A 318 -12.02 2.04 1.73
N TRP A 319 -12.53 2.86 0.80
CA TRP A 319 -11.78 3.28 -0.37
C TRP A 319 -10.97 4.56 -0.11
N HIS A 320 -9.69 4.41 0.24
CA HIS A 320 -8.78 5.52 0.58
C HIS A 320 -8.63 6.53 -0.55
N PHE A 321 -8.39 6.08 -1.78
CA PHE A 321 -8.23 6.97 -2.93
C PHE A 321 -9.50 7.78 -3.23
N SER A 322 -10.65 7.21 -2.93
CA SER A 322 -11.94 7.92 -3.03
C SER A 322 -12.04 8.99 -1.95
N ALA A 323 -11.81 8.63 -0.69
CA ALA A 323 -11.79 9.56 0.43
C ALA A 323 -10.79 10.72 0.21
N ASN A 324 -9.61 10.42 -0.33
CA ASN A 324 -8.56 11.40 -0.65
C ASN A 324 -8.92 12.35 -1.81
N ARG A 325 -10.04 12.12 -2.49
CA ARG A 325 -10.61 12.99 -3.54
C ARG A 325 -12.00 13.52 -3.19
N ASP A 326 -12.34 13.54 -1.91
CA ASP A 326 -13.63 14.08 -1.46
C ASP A 326 -13.60 15.61 -1.42
N ALA A 327 -14.40 16.26 -2.28
CA ALA A 327 -14.50 17.71 -2.36
C ALA A 327 -15.11 18.37 -1.09
N ARG A 328 -15.64 17.57 -0.15
CA ARG A 328 -16.10 18.05 1.16
C ARG A 328 -14.95 18.35 2.11
N VAL A 329 -13.75 17.80 1.81
CA VAL A 329 -12.56 17.91 2.65
C VAL A 329 -11.39 18.56 1.92
N PHE A 330 -11.26 18.31 0.63
CA PHE A 330 -10.14 18.80 -0.17
C PHE A 330 -10.63 19.77 -1.26
N ASP A 331 -10.12 20.99 -1.23
CA ASP A 331 -10.35 21.95 -2.32
C ASP A 331 -9.66 21.44 -3.59
N ALA A 332 -10.34 21.53 -4.76
CA ALA A 332 -9.87 21.00 -6.02
C ALA A 332 -9.21 19.60 -5.90
N PRO A 333 -9.99 18.57 -5.45
CA PRO A 333 -9.41 17.28 -5.02
C PRO A 333 -8.74 16.49 -6.15
N ASP A 334 -9.07 16.78 -7.39
CA ASP A 334 -8.50 16.14 -8.57
C ASP A 334 -7.24 16.84 -9.12
N THR A 335 -6.84 17.96 -8.51
CA THR A 335 -5.61 18.69 -8.84
C THR A 335 -4.47 18.24 -7.95
N PHE A 336 -3.28 18.04 -8.53
CA PHE A 336 -2.04 17.80 -7.80
C PHE A 336 -1.40 19.14 -7.44
N ASP A 337 -1.34 19.49 -6.16
CA ASP A 337 -0.75 20.73 -5.64
C ASP A 337 0.18 20.44 -4.47
N ILE A 338 1.49 20.49 -4.71
CA ILE A 338 2.51 20.23 -3.68
C ILE A 338 2.53 21.25 -2.55
N GLY A 339 1.84 22.37 -2.69
CA GLY A 339 1.70 23.40 -1.67
C GLY A 339 0.46 23.24 -0.79
N ARG A 340 -0.29 22.16 -0.93
CA ARG A 340 -1.48 21.88 -0.12
C ARG A 340 -1.11 21.74 1.36
N THR A 341 -1.47 22.75 2.18
CA THR A 341 -1.14 22.78 3.61
C THR A 341 -2.16 22.01 4.46
N HIS A 342 -3.46 22.09 4.13
CA HIS A 342 -4.50 21.25 4.75
C HIS A 342 -4.67 19.97 3.96
N ASN A 343 -3.99 18.91 4.40
CA ASN A 343 -3.92 17.64 3.67
C ASN A 343 -4.11 16.42 4.60
N PRO A 344 -5.32 16.26 5.19
CA PRO A 344 -5.60 15.16 6.12
C PRO A 344 -5.88 13.84 5.37
N HIS A 345 -5.00 13.42 4.46
CA HIS A 345 -5.22 12.24 3.63
C HIS A 345 -5.29 10.93 4.43
N LEU A 346 -6.03 9.95 3.91
CA LEU A 346 -6.18 8.60 4.47
C LEU A 346 -5.27 7.56 3.79
N ALA A 347 -4.28 7.96 3.00
CA ALA A 347 -3.39 7.02 2.31
C ALA A 347 -2.60 6.09 3.27
N LEU A 348 -2.37 6.54 4.49
CA LEU A 348 -1.72 5.77 5.56
C LEU A 348 -2.73 5.20 6.57
N GLY A 349 -4.02 5.25 6.25
CA GLY A 349 -5.10 4.85 7.15
C GLY A 349 -5.35 5.82 8.30
N SER A 350 -6.15 5.39 9.26
CA SER A 350 -6.43 6.13 10.51
C SER A 350 -6.77 5.16 11.65
N GLY A 351 -6.84 5.69 12.89
CA GLY A 351 -7.19 4.89 14.07
C GLY A 351 -6.11 3.89 14.50
N PRO A 352 -6.49 2.77 15.15
CA PRO A 352 -5.55 1.81 15.71
C PRO A 352 -4.60 1.20 14.65
N HIS A 353 -5.10 1.01 13.43
CA HIS A 353 -4.35 0.44 12.30
C HIS A 353 -3.66 1.49 11.43
N TYR A 354 -3.44 2.72 11.92
CA TYR A 354 -2.59 3.69 11.22
C TYR A 354 -1.26 3.04 10.82
N CYS A 355 -0.80 3.28 9.59
CA CYS A 355 0.35 2.59 8.99
C CYS A 355 1.56 2.53 9.96
N LEU A 356 2.03 1.31 10.23
CA LEU A 356 3.22 1.08 11.06
C LEU A 356 4.46 1.70 10.44
N GLY A 357 4.60 1.57 9.10
CA GLY A 357 5.70 2.07 8.30
C GLY A 357 5.58 3.55 7.89
N ALA A 358 4.63 4.32 8.44
CA ALA A 358 4.35 5.70 7.99
C ALA A 358 5.60 6.59 7.97
N ALA A 359 6.44 6.54 9.02
CA ALA A 359 7.67 7.31 9.09
C ALA A 359 8.69 6.89 8.02
N LEU A 360 8.79 5.58 7.74
CA LEU A 360 9.67 5.03 6.71
C LEU A 360 9.20 5.46 5.33
N ALA A 361 7.94 5.21 4.99
CA ALA A 361 7.37 5.55 3.68
C ALA A 361 7.45 7.06 3.39
N THR A 362 7.21 7.90 4.40
CA THR A 362 7.35 9.36 4.27
C THR A 362 8.80 9.74 3.98
N MET A 363 9.76 9.20 4.73
CA MET A 363 11.19 9.46 4.52
C MET A 363 11.66 8.95 3.14
N GLU A 364 11.25 7.76 2.72
CA GLU A 364 11.59 7.20 1.41
C GLU A 364 11.11 8.09 0.27
N LEU A 365 9.86 8.55 0.32
CA LEU A 365 9.32 9.46 -0.67
C LEU A 365 9.98 10.84 -0.63
N GLU A 366 10.32 11.35 0.56
CA GLU A 366 11.04 12.62 0.70
C GLU A 366 12.44 12.54 0.09
N LEU A 367 13.20 11.49 0.39
CA LEU A 367 14.51 11.22 -0.19
C LEU A 367 14.43 11.03 -1.71
N PHE A 368 13.43 10.27 -2.16
CA PHE A 368 13.20 10.04 -3.58
C PHE A 368 12.90 11.35 -4.33
N LEU A 369 12.01 12.19 -3.81
CA LEU A 369 11.69 13.50 -4.38
C LEU A 369 12.90 14.43 -4.43
N ASP A 370 13.68 14.47 -3.36
CA ASP A 370 14.89 15.30 -3.29
C ASP A 370 15.92 14.86 -4.35
N GLU A 371 16.24 13.57 -4.41
CA GLU A 371 17.19 13.03 -5.38
C GLU A 371 16.67 13.13 -6.83
N LEU A 372 15.36 12.91 -7.06
CA LEU A 372 14.74 13.10 -8.36
C LEU A 372 14.92 14.54 -8.86
N CYS A 373 14.65 15.50 -8.00
CA CYS A 373 14.82 16.91 -8.34
C CYS A 373 16.29 17.33 -8.51
N ASN A 374 17.23 16.69 -7.83
CA ASN A 374 18.65 17.01 -7.96
C ASN A 374 19.29 16.44 -9.23
N ARG A 375 18.78 15.31 -9.72
CA ARG A 375 19.41 14.51 -10.77
C ARG A 375 18.70 14.58 -12.10
N VAL A 376 17.35 14.57 -12.07
CA VAL A 376 16.53 14.48 -13.28
C VAL A 376 16.04 15.86 -13.69
N GLY A 377 16.53 16.36 -14.83
CA GLY A 377 16.18 17.66 -15.41
C GLY A 377 14.82 17.65 -16.07
N ALA A 378 14.49 16.58 -16.78
CA ALA A 378 13.20 16.38 -17.41
C ALA A 378 12.88 14.88 -17.53
N ALA A 379 11.61 14.58 -17.56
CA ALA A 379 11.09 13.27 -17.91
C ALA A 379 9.99 13.42 -18.95
N SER A 380 9.99 12.56 -19.96
CA SER A 380 8.93 12.52 -20.98
C SER A 380 8.44 11.10 -21.16
N MET A 381 7.13 10.94 -21.27
CA MET A 381 6.50 9.64 -21.47
C MET A 381 6.72 9.17 -22.91
N ILE A 382 7.20 7.94 -23.08
CA ILE A 382 7.41 7.32 -24.40
C ILE A 382 6.12 6.71 -24.92
N GLU A 383 5.37 6.05 -24.02
CA GLU A 383 4.08 5.43 -24.32
C GLU A 383 3.15 5.52 -23.10
N PRO A 384 1.83 5.38 -23.27
CA PRO A 384 0.88 5.39 -22.16
C PRO A 384 1.26 4.35 -21.08
N PRO A 385 1.11 4.67 -19.79
CA PRO A 385 1.46 3.75 -18.70
C PRO A 385 0.57 2.51 -18.71
N ALA A 386 1.17 1.32 -18.59
CA ALA A 386 0.44 0.08 -18.37
C ALA A 386 0.14 -0.07 -16.87
N ARG A 387 -1.14 0.04 -16.51
CA ARG A 387 -1.57 -0.07 -15.11
C ARG A 387 -1.72 -1.52 -14.69
N LEU A 388 -1.46 -1.77 -13.41
CA LEU A 388 -1.69 -3.07 -12.78
C LEU A 388 -3.20 -3.29 -12.57
N ALA A 389 -3.70 -4.44 -13.02
CA ALA A 389 -5.04 -4.90 -12.66
C ALA A 389 -5.05 -5.36 -11.20
N SER A 390 -5.45 -4.46 -10.31
CA SER A 390 -5.45 -4.71 -8.86
C SER A 390 -6.50 -3.88 -8.15
N THR A 391 -7.29 -4.52 -7.30
CA THR A 391 -8.20 -3.85 -6.37
C THR A 391 -7.43 -3.15 -5.24
N VAL A 392 -6.25 -3.65 -4.87
CA VAL A 392 -5.49 -3.26 -3.67
C VAL A 392 -4.51 -2.12 -3.94
N ILE A 393 -3.69 -2.25 -5.01
CA ILE A 393 -2.58 -1.35 -5.29
C ILE A 393 -2.88 -0.44 -6.48
N SER A 394 -2.66 0.87 -6.33
CA SER A 394 -2.63 1.85 -7.42
C SER A 394 -1.31 1.70 -8.19
N GLY A 395 -1.16 0.56 -8.90
CA GLY A 395 0.10 0.11 -9.44
C GLY A 395 0.25 0.28 -10.95
N PHE A 396 1.48 0.07 -11.40
CA PHE A 396 1.87 0.10 -12.80
C PHE A 396 2.71 -1.14 -13.12
N LYS A 397 2.43 -1.79 -14.24
CA LYS A 397 3.30 -2.82 -14.83
C LYS A 397 4.46 -2.17 -15.57
N GLN A 398 4.17 -1.02 -16.19
CA GLN A 398 5.13 -0.32 -17.01
C GLN A 398 4.86 1.19 -17.00
N LEU A 399 5.95 1.97 -16.92
CA LEU A 399 5.99 3.41 -17.18
C LEU A 399 7.29 3.70 -17.95
N LYS A 400 7.22 3.64 -19.28
CA LYS A 400 8.38 3.93 -20.13
C LYS A 400 8.57 5.44 -20.27
N VAL A 401 9.76 5.90 -19.91
CA VAL A 401 10.12 7.31 -19.91
C VAL A 401 11.51 7.52 -20.51
N GLU A 402 11.68 8.66 -21.17
CA GLU A 402 12.99 9.24 -21.46
C GLU A 402 13.34 10.19 -20.33
N LEU A 403 14.50 9.99 -19.69
CA LEU A 403 15.04 10.84 -18.63
C LEU A 403 16.19 11.69 -19.14
N ARG A 404 16.25 12.94 -18.68
CA ARG A 404 17.35 13.86 -18.97
C ARG A 404 17.94 14.38 -17.67
N PRO A 405 19.28 14.53 -17.58
CA PRO A 405 19.91 15.05 -16.37
C PRO A 405 19.53 16.52 -16.10
N ALA A 406 19.64 16.92 -14.82
CA ALA A 406 19.35 18.28 -14.34
C ALA A 406 20.42 19.30 -14.78
#